data_9ab5f1e78c6f1107cdc19bdd4dc6ebff
#
_entry.id   9ab5f1e78c6f1107cdc19bdd4dc6ebff
#
_cell.length_a   1.000
_cell.length_b   1.000
_cell.length_c   1.000
_cell.angle_alpha   90.00
_cell.angle_beta   90.00
_cell.angle_gamma   90.00
#
_symmetry.space_group_name_H-M   'P 1'
#
loop_
_entity.id
_entity.type
_entity.pdbx_description
1 polymer ?
#
loop_
_entity_poly.entity_id
_entity_poly.type
_entity_poly.pdbx_seq_one_letter_code
_entity_poly.pdbx_strand_id
1 'polypeptide(L)'
;MQQITIPTYAKINLSLDVVGKRENGYHDLKMVMQSVSLHDDVTVERTDGTELSLTCNVPHVPCNESNIAAKAALRFFEALGKREGLRIHLEKRIPMAAGLAGGSGNGAGVLLALNEMYDHPFSPERLREIGLTVGADVPFCLLGGTALAQGLGEVLTPLPPLPDCAILLVKPRFNISTVRVFTQLNWRAVRYHPDTKGLIRQLTAGAVGSTARHMYNVLETVTATEHPEICAIKSQMIDLGAEGSIMSGSGPTVFGIFTDEQKAQAALSHFSQQYEQCFLCRPTGPVTV
;
A
#
# COMPACT_ATOMS: atom_id res chain seq x y z
N MET A 1 -19.80 17.43 -18.78
CA MET A 1 -18.43 17.20 -18.28
C MET A 1 -18.41 15.77 -17.73
N GLN A 2 -17.40 14.98 -18.12
CA GLN A 2 -17.26 13.61 -17.62
C GLN A 2 -16.42 13.63 -16.36
N GLN A 3 -16.96 13.11 -15.28
CA GLN A 3 -16.30 13.00 -13.98
C GLN A 3 -16.38 11.56 -13.49
N ILE A 4 -15.28 11.02 -12.98
CA ILE A 4 -15.18 9.67 -12.40
C ILE A 4 -14.50 9.76 -11.05
N THR A 5 -15.03 9.02 -10.07
CA THR A 5 -14.43 8.86 -8.75
C THR A 5 -14.07 7.39 -8.52
N ILE A 6 -12.80 7.13 -8.19
CA ILE A 6 -12.25 5.80 -7.94
C ILE A 6 -11.82 5.69 -6.48
N PRO A 7 -12.32 4.72 -5.71
CA PRO A 7 -11.77 4.41 -4.40
C PRO A 7 -10.41 3.72 -4.57
N THR A 8 -9.39 4.20 -3.87
CA THR A 8 -8.02 3.69 -3.96
C THR A 8 -7.57 3.14 -2.62
N TYR A 9 -7.47 1.83 -2.53
CA TYR A 9 -7.28 1.09 -1.29
C TYR A 9 -5.83 1.15 -0.80
N ALA A 10 -5.67 1.20 0.53
CA ALA A 10 -4.38 1.00 1.18
C ALA A 10 -3.90 -0.44 1.00
N LYS A 11 -2.59 -0.64 1.15
CA LYS A 11 -1.99 -1.98 1.17
C LYS A 11 -1.21 -2.21 2.46
N ILE A 12 -1.10 -3.46 2.83
CA ILE A 12 -0.17 -3.95 3.84
C ILE A 12 0.77 -5.00 3.23
N ASN A 13 1.91 -5.25 3.86
CA ASN A 13 2.81 -6.33 3.49
C ASN A 13 2.67 -7.47 4.49
N LEU A 14 2.05 -8.59 4.10
CA LEU A 14 1.99 -9.82 4.93
C LEU A 14 3.38 -10.44 5.08
N SER A 15 4.24 -10.29 4.07
CA SER A 15 5.68 -10.52 4.21
C SER A 15 6.46 -9.54 3.35
N LEU A 16 7.67 -9.19 3.80
CA LEU A 16 8.62 -8.40 3.03
C LEU A 16 10.03 -8.91 3.26
N ASP A 17 10.67 -9.33 2.18
CA ASP A 17 12.06 -9.75 2.14
C ASP A 17 12.87 -8.90 1.17
N VAL A 18 14.16 -8.72 1.47
CA VAL A 18 15.16 -8.13 0.58
C VAL A 18 16.12 -9.24 0.16
N VAL A 19 16.00 -9.64 -1.11
CA VAL A 19 16.70 -10.83 -1.63
C VAL A 19 17.94 -10.49 -2.45
N GLY A 20 18.16 -9.21 -2.76
CA GLY A 20 19.32 -8.74 -3.51
C GLY A 20 19.46 -7.23 -3.53
N LYS A 21 20.58 -6.74 -4.06
CA LYS A 21 20.82 -5.34 -4.36
C LYS A 21 21.35 -5.21 -5.78
N ARG A 22 20.72 -4.34 -6.57
CA ARG A 22 21.09 -4.04 -7.95
C ARG A 22 22.25 -3.04 -8.03
N GLU A 23 22.93 -2.98 -9.15
CA GLU A 23 24.03 -2.03 -9.41
C GLU A 23 23.58 -0.57 -9.32
N ASN A 24 22.32 -0.28 -9.67
CA ASN A 24 21.73 1.05 -9.56
C ASN A 24 21.34 1.46 -8.13
N GLY A 25 21.67 0.63 -7.12
CA GLY A 25 21.43 0.90 -5.70
C GLY A 25 20.07 0.46 -5.18
N TYR A 26 19.12 0.08 -6.05
CA TYR A 26 17.83 -0.48 -5.64
C TYR A 26 17.98 -1.90 -5.13
N HIS A 27 16.98 -2.36 -4.37
CA HIS A 27 16.96 -3.72 -3.82
C HIS A 27 15.93 -4.58 -4.53
N ASP A 28 16.28 -5.84 -4.78
CA ASP A 28 15.32 -6.85 -5.20
C ASP A 28 14.52 -7.32 -4.00
N LEU A 29 13.22 -7.27 -4.14
CA LEU A 29 12.25 -7.57 -3.09
C LEU A 29 11.49 -8.85 -3.41
N LYS A 30 10.99 -9.48 -2.35
CA LYS A 30 10.02 -10.56 -2.42
C LYS A 30 9.00 -10.36 -1.31
N MET A 31 7.77 -10.00 -1.70
CA MET A 31 6.73 -9.56 -0.78
C MET A 31 5.42 -10.29 -1.06
N VAL A 32 4.64 -10.54 -0.02
CA VAL A 32 3.21 -10.82 -0.16
C VAL A 32 2.46 -9.59 0.29
N MET A 33 1.71 -9.00 -0.63
CA MET A 33 0.96 -7.77 -0.42
C MET A 33 -0.53 -8.05 -0.37
N GLN A 34 -1.26 -7.27 0.42
CA GLN A 34 -2.72 -7.35 0.57
C GLN A 34 -3.32 -5.96 0.58
N SER A 35 -4.35 -5.73 -0.25
CA SER A 35 -5.18 -4.52 -0.17
C SER A 35 -6.17 -4.60 0.99
N VAL A 36 -6.40 -3.48 1.67
CA VAL A 36 -7.31 -3.38 2.81
C VAL A 36 -8.35 -2.29 2.61
N SER A 37 -9.48 -2.36 3.30
CA SER A 37 -10.66 -1.51 3.06
C SER A 37 -10.48 -0.02 3.37
N LEU A 38 -9.42 0.40 4.07
CA LEU A 38 -9.06 1.81 4.19
C LEU A 38 -8.70 2.36 2.81
N HIS A 39 -9.35 3.43 2.37
CA HIS A 39 -9.17 3.98 1.03
C HIS A 39 -9.23 5.51 1.00
N ASP A 40 -8.61 6.08 -0.02
CA ASP A 40 -8.83 7.44 -0.47
C ASP A 40 -9.81 7.44 -1.63
N ASP A 41 -10.49 8.57 -1.89
CA ASP A 41 -11.26 8.76 -3.11
C ASP A 41 -10.50 9.68 -4.05
N VAL A 42 -10.33 9.25 -5.29
CA VAL A 42 -9.70 10.01 -6.38
C VAL A 42 -10.76 10.40 -7.39
N THR A 43 -11.08 11.67 -7.46
CA THR A 43 -12.01 12.22 -8.44
C THR A 43 -11.25 12.88 -9.57
N VAL A 44 -11.53 12.47 -10.80
CA VAL A 44 -10.96 13.03 -12.03
C VAL A 44 -12.07 13.60 -12.88
N GLU A 45 -11.93 14.86 -13.34
CA GLU A 45 -12.87 15.57 -14.18
C GLU A 45 -12.13 16.11 -15.40
N ARG A 46 -12.69 15.92 -16.61
CA ARG A 46 -12.18 16.57 -17.82
C ARG A 46 -12.61 18.03 -17.84
N THR A 47 -11.67 18.90 -18.19
CA THR A 47 -11.90 20.35 -18.34
C THR A 47 -11.52 20.81 -19.75
N ASP A 48 -12.00 21.98 -20.12
CA ASP A 48 -11.57 22.62 -21.37
C ASP A 48 -10.09 23.04 -21.28
N GLY A 49 -9.39 22.99 -22.42
CA GLY A 49 -7.98 23.38 -22.51
C GLY A 49 -7.01 22.24 -22.21
N THR A 50 -5.83 22.56 -21.65
CA THR A 50 -4.72 21.61 -21.44
C THR A 50 -4.10 21.70 -20.05
N GLU A 51 -4.72 22.43 -19.15
CA GLU A 51 -4.21 22.65 -17.79
C GLU A 51 -4.59 21.49 -16.88
N LEU A 52 -3.65 21.08 -16.01
CA LEU A 52 -3.86 20.12 -14.97
C LEU A 52 -3.91 20.85 -13.63
N SER A 53 -5.04 20.73 -12.94
CA SER A 53 -5.21 21.23 -11.58
C SER A 53 -5.43 20.07 -10.60
N LEU A 54 -4.82 20.17 -9.40
CA LEU A 54 -4.94 19.18 -8.34
C LEU A 54 -5.31 19.86 -7.04
N THR A 55 -6.26 19.28 -6.31
CA THR A 55 -6.68 19.72 -4.97
C THR A 55 -6.71 18.53 -4.02
N CYS A 56 -6.59 18.80 -2.72
CA CYS A 56 -6.61 17.77 -1.69
C CYS A 56 -7.24 18.33 -0.41
N ASN A 57 -7.99 17.51 0.33
CA ASN A 57 -8.53 17.84 1.65
C ASN A 57 -7.44 17.99 2.73
N VAL A 58 -6.23 17.44 2.49
CA VAL A 58 -5.09 17.52 3.44
C VAL A 58 -4.13 18.63 3.01
N PRO A 59 -3.93 19.69 3.84
CA PRO A 59 -3.22 20.90 3.43
C PRO A 59 -1.75 20.72 3.04
N HIS A 60 -1.08 19.68 3.56
CA HIS A 60 0.36 19.47 3.35
C HIS A 60 0.68 18.52 2.19
N VAL A 61 -0.33 18.04 1.47
CA VAL A 61 -0.14 17.25 0.26
C VAL A 61 0.24 18.18 -0.88
N PRO A 62 1.38 17.95 -1.58
CA PRO A 62 1.75 18.78 -2.74
C PRO A 62 0.67 18.69 -3.83
N CYS A 63 0.12 19.85 -4.22
CA CYS A 63 -0.89 19.96 -5.28
C CYS A 63 -0.28 20.48 -6.58
N ASN A 64 0.83 19.89 -7.00
CA ASN A 64 1.57 20.22 -8.23
C ASN A 64 2.07 18.97 -8.93
N GLU A 65 2.87 19.10 -9.98
CA GLU A 65 3.42 17.99 -10.78
C GLU A 65 4.33 17.04 -9.99
N SER A 66 4.79 17.39 -8.79
CA SER A 66 5.53 16.45 -7.93
C SER A 66 4.63 15.37 -7.32
N ASN A 67 3.32 15.60 -7.25
CA ASN A 67 2.35 14.63 -6.75
C ASN A 67 2.23 13.42 -7.69
N ILE A 68 2.18 12.23 -7.11
CA ILE A 68 2.08 10.96 -7.86
C ILE A 68 0.80 10.92 -8.72
N ALA A 69 -0.32 11.47 -8.24
CA ALA A 69 -1.56 11.56 -9.00
C ALA A 69 -1.41 12.45 -10.25
N ALA A 70 -0.75 13.60 -10.13
CA ALA A 70 -0.45 14.48 -11.27
C ALA A 70 0.51 13.81 -12.26
N LYS A 71 1.58 13.17 -11.76
CA LYS A 71 2.51 12.41 -12.61
C LYS A 71 1.79 11.29 -13.37
N ALA A 72 0.86 10.59 -12.74
CA ALA A 72 0.08 9.52 -13.36
C ALA A 72 -0.73 10.05 -14.55
N ALA A 73 -1.40 11.20 -14.41
CA ALA A 73 -2.13 11.84 -15.49
C ALA A 73 -1.20 12.21 -16.65
N LEU A 74 -0.06 12.83 -16.37
CA LEU A 74 0.92 13.22 -17.39
C LEU A 74 1.46 12.00 -18.15
N ARG A 75 1.80 10.91 -17.47
CA ARG A 75 2.26 9.66 -18.09
C ARG A 75 1.18 8.95 -18.90
N PHE A 76 -0.06 9.00 -18.45
CA PHE A 76 -1.19 8.49 -19.22
C PHE A 76 -1.35 9.23 -20.55
N PHE A 77 -1.36 10.57 -20.52
CA PHE A 77 -1.49 11.38 -21.73
C PHE A 77 -0.28 11.28 -22.66
N GLU A 78 0.92 11.16 -22.11
CA GLU A 78 2.12 10.88 -22.91
C GLU A 78 1.98 9.55 -23.68
N ALA A 79 1.50 8.50 -23.01
CA ALA A 79 1.26 7.20 -23.64
C ALA A 79 0.10 7.23 -24.65
N LEU A 80 -0.93 8.06 -24.41
CA LEU A 80 -2.09 8.24 -25.31
C LEU A 80 -1.78 9.13 -26.52
N GLY A 81 -0.68 9.91 -26.48
CA GLY A 81 -0.35 10.87 -27.51
C GLY A 81 -1.30 12.09 -27.53
N LYS A 82 -1.89 12.45 -26.40
CA LYS A 82 -2.82 13.59 -26.24
C LYS A 82 -2.40 14.48 -25.09
N ARG A 83 -2.97 15.69 -25.05
CA ARG A 83 -2.88 16.58 -23.89
C ARG A 83 -4.22 17.29 -23.73
N GLU A 84 -4.88 17.02 -22.63
CA GLU A 84 -6.20 17.59 -22.32
C GLU A 84 -6.20 18.15 -20.89
N GLY A 85 -7.12 19.07 -20.61
CA GLY A 85 -7.27 19.65 -19.28
C GLY A 85 -7.93 18.69 -18.31
N LEU A 86 -7.41 18.66 -17.09
CA LEU A 86 -7.92 17.84 -16.00
C LEU A 86 -8.02 18.62 -14.70
N ARG A 87 -9.06 18.32 -13.94
CA ARG A 87 -9.14 18.61 -12.51
C ARG A 87 -9.09 17.29 -11.73
N ILE A 88 -8.16 17.17 -10.79
CA ILE A 88 -8.02 16.02 -9.90
C ILE A 88 -8.31 16.50 -8.48
N HIS A 89 -9.18 15.77 -7.77
CA HIS A 89 -9.41 15.97 -6.35
C HIS A 89 -9.09 14.70 -5.57
N LEU A 90 -8.30 14.85 -4.50
CA LEU A 90 -7.92 13.77 -3.61
C LEU A 90 -8.60 13.94 -2.26
N GLU A 91 -9.52 13.04 -1.91
CA GLU A 91 -10.09 12.92 -0.58
C GLU A 91 -9.29 11.87 0.19
N LYS A 92 -8.30 12.33 0.96
CA LYS A 92 -7.35 11.49 1.68
C LYS A 92 -7.88 11.03 3.03
N ARG A 93 -7.79 9.72 3.27
CA ARG A 93 -8.03 9.06 4.56
C ARG A 93 -6.85 8.16 4.94
N ILE A 94 -6.10 7.67 3.94
CA ILE A 94 -4.89 6.86 4.17
C ILE A 94 -3.78 7.77 4.72
N PRO A 95 -3.19 7.46 5.88
CA PRO A 95 -2.09 8.22 6.46
C PRO A 95 -0.90 8.38 5.50
N MET A 96 -0.31 9.58 5.46
CA MET A 96 0.89 9.84 4.67
C MET A 96 2.14 9.23 5.32
N ALA A 97 3.12 8.87 4.52
CA ALA A 97 4.41 8.30 4.94
C ALA A 97 4.24 7.14 5.94
N ALA A 98 3.28 6.28 5.72
CA ALA A 98 2.80 5.26 6.64
C ALA A 98 3.15 3.81 6.24
N GLY A 99 3.79 3.58 5.10
CA GLY A 99 4.02 2.23 4.58
C GLY A 99 2.77 1.57 3.95
N LEU A 100 1.70 2.36 3.71
CA LEU A 100 0.38 1.91 3.24
C LEU A 100 0.10 2.23 1.76
N ALA A 101 1.07 2.78 1.03
CA ALA A 101 1.02 3.13 -0.40
C ALA A 101 -0.10 4.12 -0.82
N GLY A 102 -0.61 4.99 0.09
CA GLY A 102 -1.70 5.92 -0.24
C GLY A 102 -1.43 6.81 -1.45
N GLY A 103 -0.20 7.36 -1.59
CA GLY A 103 0.16 8.16 -2.77
C GLY A 103 0.17 7.34 -4.07
N SER A 104 0.70 6.11 -4.02
CA SER A 104 0.69 5.18 -5.17
C SER A 104 -0.73 4.76 -5.54
N GLY A 105 -1.60 4.54 -4.54
CA GLY A 105 -3.03 4.33 -4.75
C GLY A 105 -3.68 5.48 -5.49
N ASN A 106 -3.39 6.74 -5.09
CA ASN A 106 -3.93 7.91 -5.78
C ASN A 106 -3.48 7.97 -7.25
N GLY A 107 -2.21 7.65 -7.54
CA GLY A 107 -1.72 7.53 -8.92
C GLY A 107 -2.44 6.45 -9.71
N ALA A 108 -2.65 5.27 -9.10
CA ALA A 108 -3.42 4.19 -9.70
C ALA A 108 -4.87 4.61 -10.00
N GLY A 109 -5.52 5.30 -9.05
CA GLY A 109 -6.88 5.81 -9.24
C GLY A 109 -7.00 6.76 -10.43
N VAL A 110 -6.03 7.65 -10.61
CA VAL A 110 -5.99 8.53 -11.79
C VAL A 110 -5.86 7.73 -13.09
N LEU A 111 -4.95 6.72 -13.13
CA LEU A 111 -4.78 5.87 -14.32
C LEU A 111 -6.06 5.10 -14.66
N LEU A 112 -6.76 4.56 -13.65
CA LEU A 112 -8.02 3.85 -13.83
C LEU A 112 -9.12 4.78 -14.33
N ALA A 113 -9.29 5.95 -13.69
CA ALA A 113 -10.30 6.94 -14.08
C ALA A 113 -10.09 7.42 -15.52
N LEU A 114 -8.84 7.71 -15.91
CA LEU A 114 -8.52 8.11 -17.28
C LEU A 114 -8.75 6.97 -18.26
N ASN A 115 -8.38 5.73 -17.94
CA ASN A 115 -8.61 4.60 -18.82
C ASN A 115 -10.10 4.39 -19.09
N GLU A 116 -10.94 4.51 -18.07
CA GLU A 116 -12.40 4.49 -18.19
C GLU A 116 -12.92 5.66 -19.05
N MET A 117 -12.44 6.89 -18.79
CA MET A 117 -12.86 8.09 -19.53
C MET A 117 -12.57 8.05 -21.03
N TYR A 118 -11.58 7.28 -21.44
CA TYR A 118 -11.13 7.17 -22.82
C TYR A 118 -11.46 5.80 -23.44
N ASP A 119 -12.51 5.10 -22.93
CA ASP A 119 -12.99 3.80 -23.44
C ASP A 119 -11.89 2.72 -23.44
N HIS A 120 -11.12 2.63 -22.36
CA HIS A 120 -10.08 1.61 -22.11
C HIS A 120 -9.01 1.50 -23.21
N PRO A 121 -8.29 2.60 -23.58
CA PRO A 121 -7.27 2.56 -24.63
C PRO A 121 -6.08 1.67 -24.25
N PHE A 122 -5.88 1.38 -22.96
CA PHE A 122 -4.80 0.56 -22.49
C PHE A 122 -5.30 -0.70 -21.78
N SER A 123 -4.64 -1.84 -22.04
CA SER A 123 -4.87 -3.07 -21.29
C SER A 123 -4.39 -2.92 -19.84
N PRO A 124 -4.85 -3.78 -18.91
CA PRO A 124 -4.37 -3.79 -17.53
C PRO A 124 -2.85 -3.91 -17.41
N GLU A 125 -2.20 -4.69 -18.29
CA GLU A 125 -0.75 -4.84 -18.36
C GLU A 125 -0.08 -3.51 -18.71
N ARG A 126 -0.58 -2.84 -19.76
CA ARG A 126 -0.05 -1.55 -20.21
C ARG A 126 -0.24 -0.46 -19.16
N LEU A 127 -1.37 -0.45 -18.44
CA LEU A 127 -1.56 0.47 -17.32
C LEU A 127 -0.54 0.24 -16.18
N ARG A 128 -0.22 -1.04 -15.88
CA ARG A 128 0.82 -1.36 -14.88
C ARG A 128 2.21 -0.89 -15.32
N GLU A 129 2.55 -1.02 -16.62
CA GLU A 129 3.80 -0.50 -17.16
C GLU A 129 3.87 1.04 -17.02
N ILE A 130 2.79 1.76 -17.39
CA ILE A 130 2.70 3.22 -17.18
C ILE A 130 2.83 3.53 -15.68
N GLY A 131 2.10 2.81 -14.83
CA GLY A 131 2.11 2.97 -13.39
C GLY A 131 3.50 2.80 -12.76
N LEU A 132 4.29 1.84 -13.26
CA LEU A 132 5.67 1.62 -12.80
C LEU A 132 6.56 2.86 -13.03
N THR A 133 6.36 3.60 -14.11
CA THR A 133 7.10 4.86 -14.36
C THR A 133 6.78 5.97 -13.38
N VAL A 134 5.67 5.83 -12.65
CA VAL A 134 5.18 6.81 -11.66
C VAL A 134 5.62 6.43 -10.24
N GLY A 135 5.57 5.13 -9.91
CA GLY A 135 5.99 4.63 -8.61
C GLY A 135 5.92 3.11 -8.49
N ALA A 136 6.82 2.53 -7.68
CA ALA A 136 7.00 1.08 -7.57
C ALA A 136 5.75 0.34 -7.04
N ASP A 137 4.96 0.95 -6.15
CA ASP A 137 3.74 0.34 -5.62
C ASP A 137 2.50 0.58 -6.51
N VAL A 138 2.57 1.45 -7.55
CA VAL A 138 1.43 1.76 -8.43
C VAL A 138 0.91 0.52 -9.17
N PRO A 139 1.77 -0.36 -9.72
CA PRO A 139 1.32 -1.60 -10.34
C PRO A 139 0.49 -2.49 -9.42
N PHE A 140 0.87 -2.63 -8.14
CA PHE A 140 0.08 -3.37 -7.17
C PHE A 140 -1.25 -2.68 -6.87
N CYS A 141 -1.27 -1.34 -6.73
CA CYS A 141 -2.51 -0.59 -6.50
C CYS A 141 -3.50 -0.69 -7.68
N LEU A 142 -3.00 -0.90 -8.91
CA LEU A 142 -3.81 -1.18 -10.10
C LEU A 142 -4.37 -2.62 -10.11
N LEU A 143 -3.65 -3.58 -9.51
CA LEU A 143 -4.08 -4.98 -9.43
C LEU A 143 -5.04 -5.20 -8.26
N GLY A 144 -4.67 -4.72 -7.07
CA GLY A 144 -5.38 -4.97 -5.82
C GLY A 144 -5.36 -6.42 -5.35
N GLY A 145 -6.14 -6.70 -4.30
CA GLY A 145 -6.27 -8.04 -3.73
C GLY A 145 -5.01 -8.52 -3.00
N THR A 146 -4.69 -9.80 -3.17
CA THR A 146 -3.49 -10.45 -2.63
C THR A 146 -2.55 -10.81 -3.76
N ALA A 147 -1.27 -10.43 -3.66
CA ALA A 147 -0.28 -10.79 -4.69
C ALA A 147 1.12 -11.02 -4.10
N LEU A 148 1.86 -11.94 -4.73
CA LEU A 148 3.31 -12.01 -4.62
C LEU A 148 3.91 -10.93 -5.52
N ALA A 149 4.67 -10.01 -4.92
CA ALA A 149 5.40 -8.96 -5.63
C ALA A 149 6.90 -9.23 -5.55
N GLN A 150 7.57 -9.21 -6.70
CA GLN A 150 9.01 -9.47 -6.86
C GLN A 150 9.66 -8.34 -7.66
N GLY A 151 10.99 -8.38 -7.79
CA GLY A 151 11.76 -7.32 -8.43
C GLY A 151 11.81 -6.08 -7.55
N LEU A 152 11.44 -4.90 -8.05
CA LEU A 152 11.25 -3.68 -7.26
C LEU A 152 9.85 -3.64 -6.61
N GLY A 153 8.98 -4.63 -6.90
CA GLY A 153 7.57 -4.72 -6.55
C GLY A 153 6.64 -4.79 -7.77
N GLU A 154 7.20 -4.75 -8.98
CA GLU A 154 6.48 -4.69 -10.25
C GLU A 154 6.09 -6.05 -10.83
N VAL A 155 6.83 -7.11 -10.49
CA VAL A 155 6.53 -8.47 -10.96
C VAL A 155 5.48 -9.07 -10.05
N LEU A 156 4.22 -9.00 -10.48
CA LEU A 156 3.07 -9.37 -9.68
C LEU A 156 2.49 -10.72 -10.10
N THR A 157 2.32 -11.61 -9.14
CA THR A 157 1.60 -12.87 -9.30
C THR A 157 0.41 -12.86 -8.36
N PRO A 158 -0.85 -12.84 -8.87
CA PRO A 158 -2.03 -12.93 -8.01
C PRO A 158 -1.99 -14.20 -7.13
N LEU A 159 -2.44 -14.07 -5.90
CA LEU A 159 -2.55 -15.15 -4.92
C LEU A 159 -4.01 -15.34 -4.50
N PRO A 160 -4.35 -16.49 -3.89
CA PRO A 160 -5.63 -16.64 -3.23
C PRO A 160 -5.87 -15.50 -2.23
N PRO A 161 -7.11 -15.00 -2.12
CA PRO A 161 -7.42 -13.89 -1.23
C PRO A 161 -7.17 -14.25 0.23
N LEU A 162 -6.71 -13.29 1.03
CA LEU A 162 -6.78 -13.41 2.48
C LEU A 162 -8.27 -13.50 2.86
N PRO A 163 -8.70 -14.57 3.58
CA PRO A 163 -10.09 -14.69 3.98
C PRO A 163 -10.52 -13.54 4.88
N ASP A 164 -11.83 -13.34 5.00
CA ASP A 164 -12.38 -12.28 5.83
C ASP A 164 -11.88 -12.37 7.27
N CYS A 165 -11.33 -11.27 7.74
CA CYS A 165 -10.78 -11.09 9.08
C CYS A 165 -10.69 -9.61 9.41
N ALA A 166 -10.61 -9.28 10.69
CA ALA A 166 -10.36 -7.91 11.11
C ALA A 166 -8.86 -7.59 11.08
N ILE A 167 -8.50 -6.44 10.52
CA ILE A 167 -7.14 -5.94 10.41
C ILE A 167 -7.09 -4.57 11.09
N LEU A 168 -6.41 -4.49 12.25
CA LEU A 168 -6.20 -3.23 12.94
C LEU A 168 -4.90 -2.60 12.48
N LEU A 169 -4.96 -1.37 11.97
CA LEU A 169 -3.82 -0.54 11.62
C LEU A 169 -3.60 0.50 12.71
N VAL A 170 -2.38 0.65 13.20
CA VAL A 170 -1.99 1.70 14.16
C VAL A 170 -0.77 2.41 13.59
N LYS A 171 -0.89 3.71 13.33
CA LYS A 171 0.23 4.55 12.88
C LYS A 171 0.69 5.45 14.04
N PRO A 172 1.92 5.27 14.54
CA PRO A 172 2.52 6.20 15.50
C PRO A 172 2.77 7.59 14.87
N ARG A 173 3.03 8.59 15.72
CA ARG A 173 3.08 10.00 15.29
C ARG A 173 4.28 10.36 14.43
N PHE A 174 5.33 9.55 14.41
CA PHE A 174 6.51 9.81 13.58
C PHE A 174 6.34 9.30 12.13
N ASN A 175 7.17 9.81 11.25
CA ASN A 175 7.27 9.40 9.85
C ASN A 175 8.63 8.73 9.59
N ILE A 176 8.67 7.82 8.63
CA ILE A 176 9.87 7.09 8.25
C ILE A 176 10.15 7.32 6.78
N SER A 177 11.41 7.60 6.46
CA SER A 177 11.88 7.68 5.09
C SER A 177 12.23 6.28 4.58
N THR A 178 11.50 5.80 3.58
CA THR A 178 11.79 4.53 2.91
C THR A 178 13.22 4.46 2.40
N VAL A 179 13.71 5.54 1.80
CA VAL A 179 15.10 5.64 1.30
C VAL A 179 16.10 5.41 2.43
N ARG A 180 15.88 6.04 3.60
CA ARG A 180 16.75 5.86 4.77
C ARG A 180 16.78 4.42 5.24
N VAL A 181 15.63 3.75 5.35
CA VAL A 181 15.54 2.35 5.81
C VAL A 181 16.31 1.42 4.87
N PHE A 182 16.11 1.55 3.55
CA PHE A 182 16.86 0.74 2.58
C PHE A 182 18.35 1.05 2.53
N THR A 183 18.76 2.29 2.79
CA THR A 183 20.18 2.68 2.85
C THR A 183 20.88 2.09 4.08
N GLN A 184 20.18 2.02 5.21
CA GLN A 184 20.71 1.48 6.47
C GLN A 184 20.67 -0.04 6.55
N LEU A 185 19.81 -0.69 5.74
CA LEU A 185 19.68 -2.13 5.76
C LEU A 185 20.95 -2.83 5.26
N ASN A 186 21.61 -3.54 6.14
CA ASN A 186 22.64 -4.50 5.74
C ASN A 186 21.96 -5.82 5.36
N TRP A 187 21.42 -5.90 4.13
CA TRP A 187 20.64 -7.05 3.67
C TRP A 187 21.40 -8.39 3.71
N ARG A 188 22.75 -8.36 3.61
CA ARG A 188 23.59 -9.56 3.72
C ARG A 188 23.73 -10.07 5.15
N ALA A 189 23.50 -9.22 6.14
CA ALA A 189 23.55 -9.57 7.56
C ALA A 189 22.19 -9.96 8.13
N VAL A 190 21.12 -9.94 7.33
CA VAL A 190 19.80 -10.41 7.75
C VAL A 190 19.88 -11.89 8.06
N ARG A 191 19.57 -12.28 9.30
CA ARG A 191 19.67 -13.67 9.76
C ARG A 191 18.41 -14.49 9.51
N TYR A 192 17.26 -13.82 9.51
CA TYR A 192 15.96 -14.44 9.36
C TYR A 192 15.23 -13.84 8.17
N HIS A 193 14.80 -14.69 7.26
CA HIS A 193 14.01 -14.33 6.10
C HIS A 193 12.60 -14.91 6.22
N PRO A 194 11.57 -14.23 5.67
CA PRO A 194 10.21 -14.76 5.70
C PRO A 194 10.10 -16.09 4.95
N ASP A 195 9.42 -17.06 5.54
CA ASP A 195 8.97 -18.27 4.82
C ASP A 195 7.80 -17.93 3.90
N THR A 196 8.09 -17.20 2.80
CA THR A 196 7.09 -16.79 1.82
C THR A 196 6.30 -17.99 1.25
N LYS A 197 6.95 -19.16 1.08
CA LYS A 197 6.28 -20.37 0.57
C LYS A 197 5.30 -20.93 1.62
N GLY A 198 5.69 -20.94 2.88
CA GLY A 198 4.84 -21.33 3.99
C GLY A 198 3.64 -20.40 4.11
N LEU A 199 3.85 -19.09 4.08
CA LEU A 199 2.78 -18.09 4.12
C LEU A 199 1.77 -18.29 2.98
N ILE A 200 2.24 -18.48 1.73
CA ILE A 200 1.37 -18.72 0.58
C ILE A 200 0.58 -20.03 0.75
N ARG A 201 1.18 -21.10 1.31
CA ARG A 201 0.44 -22.34 1.60
C ARG A 201 -0.69 -22.11 2.61
N GLN A 202 -0.46 -21.29 3.65
CA GLN A 202 -1.51 -20.98 4.64
C GLN A 202 -2.62 -20.12 4.05
N LEU A 203 -2.27 -19.14 3.19
CA LEU A 203 -3.26 -18.38 2.41
C LEU A 203 -4.12 -19.30 1.53
N THR A 204 -3.48 -20.20 0.78
CA THR A 204 -4.18 -21.18 -0.09
C THR A 204 -5.09 -22.10 0.71
N ALA A 205 -4.72 -22.45 1.94
CA ALA A 205 -5.54 -23.26 2.85
C ALA A 205 -6.66 -22.44 3.52
N GLY A 206 -6.74 -21.13 3.32
CA GLY A 206 -7.71 -20.26 3.99
C GLY A 206 -7.48 -20.11 5.50
N ALA A 207 -6.28 -20.41 5.99
CA ALA A 207 -5.96 -20.48 7.41
C ALA A 207 -5.46 -19.12 7.93
N VAL A 208 -6.38 -18.18 8.24
CA VAL A 208 -6.07 -16.79 8.65
C VAL A 208 -5.06 -16.74 9.81
N GLY A 209 -5.32 -17.42 10.94
CA GLY A 209 -4.43 -17.39 12.08
C GLY A 209 -3.04 -17.96 11.77
N SER A 210 -2.95 -19.04 10.97
CA SER A 210 -1.65 -19.57 10.53
C SER A 210 -0.95 -18.60 9.57
N THR A 211 -1.68 -17.96 8.66
CA THR A 211 -1.13 -16.90 7.77
C THR A 211 -0.54 -15.77 8.61
N ALA A 212 -1.27 -15.28 9.60
CA ALA A 212 -0.81 -14.22 10.49
C ALA A 212 0.48 -14.58 11.25
N ARG A 213 0.63 -15.80 11.70
CA ARG A 213 1.86 -16.29 12.37
C ARG A 213 3.05 -16.50 11.44
N HIS A 214 2.84 -16.54 10.10
CA HIS A 214 3.91 -16.60 9.11
C HIS A 214 4.34 -15.23 8.59
N MET A 215 3.70 -14.16 9.05
CA MET A 215 4.07 -12.79 8.65
C MET A 215 5.46 -12.43 9.17
N TYR A 216 6.27 -11.80 8.31
CA TYR A 216 7.59 -11.30 8.69
C TYR A 216 8.05 -10.18 7.74
N ASN A 217 8.69 -9.15 8.30
CA ASN A 217 9.20 -8.01 7.55
C ASN A 217 10.66 -7.71 7.93
N VAL A 218 11.59 -7.94 7.02
CA VAL A 218 13.01 -7.73 7.26
C VAL A 218 13.37 -6.27 7.54
N LEU A 219 12.56 -5.30 7.08
CA LEU A 219 12.81 -3.88 7.33
C LEU A 219 12.60 -3.49 8.80
N GLU A 220 11.90 -4.31 9.59
CA GLU A 220 11.81 -4.10 11.04
C GLU A 220 13.17 -4.19 11.74
N THR A 221 14.13 -4.92 11.18
CA THR A 221 15.50 -4.99 11.73
C THR A 221 16.19 -3.63 11.77
N VAL A 222 15.78 -2.71 10.92
CA VAL A 222 16.23 -1.30 10.94
C VAL A 222 15.25 -0.45 11.71
N THR A 223 14.00 -0.42 11.27
CA THR A 223 13.01 0.55 11.76
C THR A 223 12.65 0.35 13.22
N ALA A 224 12.43 -0.90 13.66
CA ALA A 224 12.07 -1.18 15.06
C ALA A 224 13.26 -1.01 16.03
N THR A 225 14.49 -1.09 15.52
CA THR A 225 15.69 -0.78 16.31
C THR A 225 15.79 0.71 16.60
N GLU A 226 15.48 1.56 15.63
CA GLU A 226 15.49 3.02 15.80
C GLU A 226 14.24 3.53 16.55
N HIS A 227 13.11 2.80 16.41
CA HIS A 227 11.82 3.18 16.98
C HIS A 227 11.20 2.01 17.79
N PRO A 228 11.62 1.81 19.05
CA PRO A 228 11.13 0.71 19.91
C PRO A 228 9.62 0.69 20.12
N GLU A 229 8.94 1.82 19.90
CA GLU A 229 7.49 1.94 19.95
C GLU A 229 6.79 0.97 18.98
N ILE A 230 7.41 0.66 17.83
CA ILE A 230 6.91 -0.36 16.89
C ILE A 230 6.80 -1.73 17.58
N CYS A 231 7.84 -2.13 18.32
CA CYS A 231 7.83 -3.39 19.08
C CYS A 231 6.75 -3.37 20.17
N ALA A 232 6.59 -2.24 20.86
CA ALA A 232 5.58 -2.09 21.90
C ALA A 232 4.16 -2.25 21.35
N ILE A 233 3.84 -1.59 20.21
CA ILE A 233 2.54 -1.72 19.54
C ILE A 233 2.30 -3.17 19.12
N LYS A 234 3.30 -3.84 18.52
CA LYS A 234 3.21 -5.24 18.11
C LYS A 234 2.89 -6.16 19.28
N SER A 235 3.63 -6.04 20.39
CA SER A 235 3.39 -6.83 21.62
C SER A 235 1.98 -6.61 22.14
N GLN A 236 1.55 -5.35 22.30
CA GLN A 236 0.21 -5.04 22.78
C GLN A 236 -0.89 -5.60 21.87
N MET A 237 -0.72 -5.59 20.54
CA MET A 237 -1.68 -6.20 19.62
C MET A 237 -1.83 -7.72 19.88
N ILE A 238 -0.71 -8.43 20.12
CA ILE A 238 -0.74 -9.84 20.45
C ILE A 238 -1.43 -10.07 21.79
N ASP A 239 -1.10 -9.30 22.82
CA ASP A 239 -1.72 -9.37 24.15
C ASP A 239 -3.23 -9.13 24.11
N LEU A 240 -3.69 -8.29 23.16
CA LEU A 240 -5.10 -8.00 22.90
C LEU A 240 -5.77 -9.03 21.98
N GLY A 241 -5.07 -10.06 21.56
CA GLY A 241 -5.61 -11.21 20.85
C GLY A 241 -5.43 -11.22 19.34
N ALA A 242 -4.52 -10.43 18.79
CA ALA A 242 -4.12 -10.58 17.40
C ALA A 242 -3.42 -11.93 17.16
N GLU A 243 -3.73 -12.60 16.07
CA GLU A 243 -3.09 -13.86 15.64
C GLU A 243 -1.63 -13.64 15.17
N GLY A 244 -1.32 -12.41 14.76
CA GLY A 244 0.00 -11.95 14.36
C GLY A 244 0.01 -10.45 14.18
N SER A 245 1.18 -9.83 14.39
CA SER A 245 1.36 -8.37 14.25
C SER A 245 2.73 -8.05 13.68
N ILE A 246 2.78 -7.22 12.64
CA ILE A 246 4.02 -6.73 12.01
C ILE A 246 3.86 -5.29 11.50
N MET A 247 4.99 -4.69 11.11
CA MET A 247 5.04 -3.39 10.45
C MET A 247 4.79 -3.53 8.94
N SER A 248 4.01 -2.61 8.35
CA SER A 248 3.76 -2.56 6.91
C SER A 248 4.84 -1.78 6.16
N GLY A 249 5.43 -2.37 5.14
CA GLY A 249 6.46 -1.72 4.31
C GLY A 249 7.66 -1.26 5.13
N SER A 250 8.14 -0.05 4.89
CA SER A 250 9.19 0.59 5.70
C SER A 250 8.65 1.18 7.02
N GLY A 251 7.33 1.10 7.24
CA GLY A 251 6.66 1.62 8.41
C GLY A 251 6.23 3.10 8.28
N PRO A 252 5.83 3.73 9.39
CA PRO A 252 5.81 3.19 10.76
C PRO A 252 4.53 2.43 11.11
N THR A 253 3.55 2.29 10.22
CA THR A 253 2.30 1.61 10.55
C THR A 253 2.55 0.16 10.95
N VAL A 254 2.06 -0.21 12.12
CA VAL A 254 1.95 -1.59 12.59
C VAL A 254 0.53 -2.07 12.35
N PHE A 255 0.38 -3.33 11.95
CA PHE A 255 -0.94 -3.94 11.86
C PHE A 255 -1.00 -5.28 12.56
N GLY A 256 -2.20 -5.63 13.03
CA GLY A 256 -2.53 -6.92 13.61
C GLY A 256 -3.71 -7.55 12.91
N ILE A 257 -3.68 -8.85 12.74
CA ILE A 257 -4.78 -9.65 12.18
C ILE A 257 -5.53 -10.35 13.32
N PHE A 258 -6.85 -10.20 13.33
CA PHE A 258 -7.74 -10.79 14.34
C PHE A 258 -8.78 -11.67 13.65
N THR A 259 -9.00 -12.86 14.21
CA THR A 259 -10.09 -13.77 13.83
C THR A 259 -11.36 -13.55 14.67
N ASP A 260 -11.23 -12.79 15.76
CA ASP A 260 -12.30 -12.41 16.67
C ASP A 260 -12.57 -10.90 16.56
N GLU A 261 -13.76 -10.54 16.08
CA GLU A 261 -14.19 -9.14 15.88
C GLU A 261 -14.27 -8.35 17.18
N GLN A 262 -14.71 -8.99 18.27
CA GLN A 262 -14.83 -8.31 19.56
C GLN A 262 -13.46 -7.95 20.12
N LYS A 263 -12.47 -8.83 19.99
CA LYS A 263 -11.08 -8.54 20.36
C LYS A 263 -10.49 -7.43 19.48
N ALA A 264 -10.77 -7.44 18.18
CA ALA A 264 -10.31 -6.39 17.26
C ALA A 264 -10.88 -5.01 17.64
N GLN A 265 -12.17 -4.96 17.99
CA GLN A 265 -12.84 -3.72 18.41
C GLN A 265 -12.31 -3.24 19.77
N ALA A 266 -12.06 -4.14 20.72
CA ALA A 266 -11.45 -3.80 21.99
C ALA A 266 -10.02 -3.26 21.81
N ALA A 267 -9.23 -3.86 20.93
CA ALA A 267 -7.91 -3.40 20.57
C ALA A 267 -7.95 -2.01 19.90
N LEU A 268 -8.88 -1.77 18.97
CA LEU A 268 -9.08 -0.44 18.38
C LEU A 268 -9.38 0.60 19.47
N SER A 269 -10.28 0.30 20.39
CA SER A 269 -10.64 1.22 21.49
C SER A 269 -9.45 1.51 22.40
N HIS A 270 -8.60 0.50 22.67
CA HIS A 270 -7.37 0.65 23.45
C HIS A 270 -6.38 1.57 22.76
N PHE A 271 -6.04 1.31 21.49
CA PHE A 271 -5.05 2.09 20.76
C PHE A 271 -5.52 3.51 20.43
N SER A 272 -6.81 3.73 20.20
CA SER A 272 -7.38 5.06 19.91
C SER A 272 -7.26 6.05 21.09
N GLN A 273 -6.98 5.57 22.30
CA GLN A 273 -6.65 6.43 23.45
C GLN A 273 -5.25 7.05 23.36
N GLN A 274 -4.34 6.42 22.61
CA GLN A 274 -2.92 6.81 22.51
C GLN A 274 -2.55 7.33 21.13
N TYR A 275 -3.21 6.82 20.07
CA TYR A 275 -2.90 7.10 18.67
C TYR A 275 -4.13 7.68 17.95
N GLU A 276 -3.92 8.78 17.24
CA GLU A 276 -4.98 9.43 16.45
C GLU A 276 -5.32 8.67 15.16
N GLN A 277 -4.35 7.89 14.64
CA GLN A 277 -4.47 7.19 13.37
C GLN A 277 -4.55 5.67 13.60
N CYS A 278 -5.73 5.23 14.02
CA CYS A 278 -6.09 3.83 14.20
C CYS A 278 -7.29 3.51 13.29
N PHE A 279 -7.20 2.41 12.54
CA PHE A 279 -8.23 2.03 11.57
C PHE A 279 -8.49 0.53 11.66
N LEU A 280 -9.77 0.15 11.80
CA LEU A 280 -10.19 -1.24 11.68
C LEU A 280 -10.62 -1.49 10.24
N CYS A 281 -9.96 -2.42 9.57
CA CYS A 281 -10.08 -2.69 8.15
C CYS A 281 -10.42 -4.17 7.90
N ARG A 282 -10.77 -4.48 6.65
CA ARG A 282 -10.95 -5.82 6.12
C ARG A 282 -10.06 -6.03 4.89
N PRO A 283 -9.68 -7.28 4.55
CA PRO A 283 -9.08 -7.56 3.25
C PRO A 283 -10.03 -7.14 2.13
N THR A 284 -9.49 -6.61 1.03
CA THR A 284 -10.25 -6.35 -0.20
C THR A 284 -9.74 -7.22 -1.34
N GLY A 285 -10.64 -7.51 -2.29
CA GLY A 285 -10.32 -8.24 -3.51
C GLY A 285 -9.54 -7.42 -4.53
N PRO A 286 -9.29 -8.02 -5.72
CA PRO A 286 -8.71 -7.31 -6.86
C PRO A 286 -9.54 -6.09 -7.26
N VAL A 287 -8.87 -5.12 -7.88
CA VAL A 287 -9.56 -3.96 -8.48
C VAL A 287 -10.37 -4.46 -9.67
N THR A 288 -11.67 -4.20 -9.64
CA THR A 288 -12.59 -4.46 -10.76
C THR A 288 -12.90 -3.13 -11.42
N VAL A 289 -12.53 -3.00 -12.69
CA VAL A 289 -12.83 -1.84 -13.54
C VAL A 289 -13.54 -2.34 -14.78
#